data_3a8795de2db2dd76b603e7748a6ef768
#
_entry.id   3a8795de2db2dd76b603e7748a6ef768
#
_cell.length_a   1.000
_cell.length_b   1.000
_cell.length_c   1.000
_cell.angle_alpha   90.00
_cell.angle_beta   90.00
_cell.angle_gamma   90.00
#
_symmetry.space_group_name_H-M   'P 1'
#
loop_
_entity.id
_entity.type
_entity.pdbx_description
1 polymer ?
#
loop_
_entity_poly.entity_id
_entity_poly.type
_entity_poly.pdbx_seq_one_letter_code
_entity_poly.pdbx_strand_id
1 'polypeptide(L)'
;LLEAVNMPKVVGFQADMSHTLLYTLGENAEAHRIVPKNYHWEPAEFHKAMVKLTAALRPWTIDFHVAQNDGTVFGSGSHEKTGRHCLATDPKGKLNIPRDSGYWLRDGKGKVTKKIKHICWDGCMFPNEVMMKQQTWNDILAAMIEVRKNHGWVG
;
A
#
# COMPACT_ATOMS: atom_id res chain seq x y z
N LEU A 1 -4.64 15.98 10.64
CA LEU A 1 -5.95 15.49 11.10
C LEU A 1 -5.81 14.60 12.34
N LEU A 2 -5.06 13.51 12.32
CA LEU A 2 -4.91 12.56 13.44
C LEU A 2 -4.38 13.25 14.71
N GLU A 3 -3.36 14.09 14.58
CA GLU A 3 -2.82 14.90 15.66
C GLU A 3 -3.86 15.88 16.22
N ALA A 4 -4.63 16.54 15.34
CA ALA A 4 -5.67 17.49 15.75
C ALA A 4 -6.82 16.80 16.51
N VAL A 5 -7.17 15.56 16.12
CA VAL A 5 -8.19 14.77 16.82
C VAL A 5 -7.67 14.28 18.18
N ASN A 6 -6.38 14.01 18.30
CA ASN A 6 -5.69 13.60 19.53
C ASN A 6 -6.37 12.46 20.31
N MET A 7 -6.86 11.45 19.59
CA MET A 7 -7.51 10.26 20.17
C MET A 7 -6.80 8.96 19.73
N PRO A 8 -5.51 8.75 20.06
CA PRO A 8 -4.70 7.67 19.50
C PRO A 8 -5.13 6.26 19.91
N LYS A 9 -6.01 6.13 20.92
CA LYS A 9 -6.59 4.84 21.35
C LYS A 9 -7.84 4.47 20.56
N VAL A 10 -8.46 5.44 19.89
CA VAL A 10 -9.77 5.31 19.21
C VAL A 10 -9.62 5.51 17.72
N VAL A 11 -8.79 6.47 17.31
CA VAL A 11 -8.61 6.87 15.91
C VAL A 11 -7.22 6.46 15.44
N GLY A 12 -7.14 5.78 14.31
CA GLY A 12 -5.91 5.38 13.66
C GLY A 12 -5.96 5.58 12.16
N PHE A 13 -4.87 5.23 11.50
CA PHE A 13 -4.73 5.28 10.06
C PHE A 13 -4.81 3.87 9.48
N GLN A 14 -5.63 3.70 8.47
CA GLN A 14 -5.62 2.53 7.60
C GLN A 14 -4.65 2.80 6.45
N ALA A 15 -3.54 2.08 6.45
CA ALA A 15 -2.55 2.17 5.40
C ALA A 15 -2.91 1.26 4.23
N ASP A 16 -2.59 1.71 3.03
CA ASP A 16 -2.73 0.92 1.81
C ASP A 16 -1.52 1.13 0.90
N MET A 17 -0.94 0.02 0.41
CA MET A 17 0.24 0.05 -0.44
C MET A 17 -0.02 0.71 -1.79
N SER A 18 -1.18 0.44 -2.37
CA SER A 18 -1.59 0.94 -3.67
C SER A 18 -1.77 2.45 -3.66
N HIS A 19 -2.49 2.97 -2.66
CA HIS A 19 -2.68 4.42 -2.50
C HIS A 19 -1.37 5.14 -2.18
N THR A 20 -0.50 4.53 -1.38
CA THR A 20 0.83 5.08 -1.08
C THR A 20 1.69 5.18 -2.34
N LEU A 21 1.67 4.14 -3.19
CA LEU A 21 2.34 4.15 -4.48
C LEU A 21 1.83 5.31 -5.36
N LEU A 22 0.52 5.42 -5.54
CA LEU A 22 -0.07 6.45 -6.39
C LEU A 22 0.21 7.86 -5.90
N TYR A 23 0.19 8.06 -4.59
CA TYR A 23 0.59 9.34 -3.99
C TYR A 23 2.05 9.66 -4.33
N THR A 24 2.93 8.69 -4.21
CA THR A 24 4.36 8.85 -4.54
C THR A 24 4.57 9.13 -6.02
N LEU A 25 3.77 8.52 -6.90
CA LEU A 25 3.81 8.77 -8.35
C LEU A 25 3.22 10.13 -8.78
N GLY A 26 2.65 10.91 -7.85
CA GLY A 26 2.07 12.21 -8.15
C GLY A 26 0.65 12.14 -8.74
N GLU A 27 -0.04 11.02 -8.56
CA GLU A 27 -1.42 10.81 -9.06
C GLU A 27 -2.51 11.41 -8.14
N ASN A 28 -2.13 12.26 -7.22
CA ASN A 28 -3.03 13.01 -6.35
C ASN A 28 -3.27 14.44 -6.86
N ALA A 29 -4.10 15.20 -6.14
CA ALA A 29 -4.39 16.58 -6.48
C ALA A 29 -3.11 17.44 -6.53
N GLU A 30 -3.00 18.31 -7.51
CA GLU A 30 -1.80 19.09 -7.80
C GLU A 30 -1.24 19.84 -6.59
N ALA A 31 -2.10 20.45 -5.80
CA ALA A 31 -1.72 21.16 -4.58
C ALA A 31 -1.04 20.29 -3.51
N HIS A 32 -1.16 18.96 -3.63
CA HIS A 32 -0.64 18.00 -2.65
C HIS A 32 0.38 17.02 -3.23
N ARG A 33 0.79 17.23 -4.48
CA ARG A 33 1.83 16.38 -5.11
C ARG A 33 3.18 16.62 -4.48
N ILE A 34 3.90 15.55 -4.24
CA ILE A 34 5.31 15.61 -3.81
C ILE A 34 6.26 15.72 -4.99
N VAL A 35 5.79 15.35 -6.19
CA VAL A 35 6.49 15.47 -7.47
C VAL A 35 5.49 15.84 -8.57
N PRO A 36 5.94 16.42 -9.68
CA PRO A 36 5.11 16.59 -10.88
C PRO A 36 4.54 15.25 -11.37
N LYS A 37 3.37 15.29 -11.98
CA LYS A 37 2.83 14.12 -12.68
C LYS A 37 3.82 13.66 -13.76
N ASN A 38 3.98 12.34 -13.91
CA ASN A 38 4.95 11.70 -14.81
C ASN A 38 6.43 11.98 -14.46
N TYR A 39 6.72 12.31 -13.20
CA TYR A 39 8.09 12.41 -12.72
C TYR A 39 8.82 11.08 -12.91
N HIS A 40 10.03 11.16 -13.45
CA HIS A 40 10.88 9.99 -13.61
C HIS A 40 11.65 9.72 -12.31
N TRP A 41 11.31 8.65 -11.65
CA TRP A 41 11.94 8.24 -10.41
C TRP A 41 13.17 7.37 -10.63
N GLU A 42 14.30 7.77 -10.09
CA GLU A 42 15.39 6.85 -9.87
C GLU A 42 15.05 5.89 -8.71
N PRO A 43 15.41 4.59 -8.79
CA PRO A 43 15.01 3.60 -7.78
C PRO A 43 15.37 3.97 -6.34
N ALA A 44 16.57 4.55 -6.13
CA ALA A 44 17.01 4.97 -4.80
C ALA A 44 16.24 6.19 -4.28
N GLU A 45 15.87 7.09 -5.16
CA GLU A 45 15.07 8.28 -4.84
C GLU A 45 13.63 7.87 -4.49
N PHE A 46 13.01 7.02 -5.29
CA PHE A 46 11.71 6.43 -5.01
C PHE A 46 11.69 5.74 -3.64
N HIS A 47 12.70 4.91 -3.36
CA HIS A 47 12.84 4.26 -2.07
C HIS A 47 12.87 5.27 -0.91
N LYS A 48 13.67 6.34 -1.02
CA LYS A 48 13.73 7.40 0.01
C LYS A 48 12.38 8.09 0.21
N ALA A 49 11.66 8.37 -0.87
CA ALA A 49 10.33 8.98 -0.80
C ALA A 49 9.33 8.06 -0.08
N MET A 50 9.30 6.78 -0.42
CA MET A 50 8.46 5.78 0.24
C MET A 50 8.79 5.65 1.73
N VAL A 51 10.07 5.57 2.09
CA VAL A 51 10.51 5.52 3.50
C VAL A 51 10.04 6.75 4.26
N LYS A 52 10.22 7.96 3.70
CA LYS A 52 9.82 9.22 4.35
C LYS A 52 8.30 9.29 4.56
N LEU A 53 7.53 8.96 3.52
CA LEU A 53 6.07 9.00 3.57
C LEU A 53 5.52 8.01 4.60
N THR A 54 5.95 6.77 4.55
CA THR A 54 5.49 5.74 5.48
C THR A 54 5.94 5.98 6.91
N ALA A 55 7.14 6.53 7.12
CA ALA A 55 7.64 6.87 8.45
C ALA A 55 6.75 7.91 9.16
N ALA A 56 6.22 8.88 8.43
CA ALA A 56 5.31 9.89 8.97
C ALA A 56 3.95 9.29 9.40
N LEU A 57 3.44 8.31 8.67
CA LEU A 57 2.10 7.72 8.88
C LEU A 57 2.12 6.47 9.78
N ARG A 58 3.23 5.72 9.79
CA ARG A 58 3.35 4.46 10.53
C ARG A 58 3.02 4.56 12.03
N PRO A 59 3.36 5.63 12.77
CA PRO A 59 2.99 5.76 14.18
C PRO A 59 1.48 5.75 14.44
N TRP A 60 0.68 6.09 13.43
CA TRP A 60 -0.78 6.15 13.48
C TRP A 60 -1.44 4.92 12.85
N THR A 61 -0.67 4.07 12.18
CA THR A 61 -1.20 2.95 11.41
C THR A 61 -1.60 1.80 12.33
N ILE A 62 -2.86 1.41 12.28
CA ILE A 62 -3.45 0.30 13.05
C ILE A 62 -3.94 -0.84 12.15
N ASP A 63 -4.15 -0.55 10.89
CA ASP A 63 -4.65 -1.46 9.86
C ASP A 63 -3.86 -1.28 8.57
N PHE A 64 -3.58 -2.38 7.85
CA PHE A 64 -2.74 -2.34 6.66
C PHE A 64 -3.28 -3.22 5.55
N HIS A 65 -3.55 -2.59 4.42
CA HIS A 65 -3.97 -3.23 3.19
C HIS A 65 -2.75 -3.51 2.30
N VAL A 66 -2.53 -4.79 2.05
CA VAL A 66 -1.60 -5.27 1.03
C VAL A 66 -2.33 -5.28 -0.30
N ALA A 67 -1.80 -4.60 -1.28
CA ALA A 67 -2.39 -4.49 -2.61
C ALA A 67 -1.32 -4.36 -3.68
N GLN A 68 -1.63 -4.80 -4.89
CA GLN A 68 -0.82 -4.54 -6.08
C GLN A 68 -1.44 -3.41 -6.89
N ASN A 69 -0.61 -2.63 -7.57
CA ASN A 69 -1.06 -1.55 -8.44
C ASN A 69 -0.15 -1.41 -9.65
N ASP A 70 -0.70 -1.09 -10.80
CA ASP A 70 0.04 -0.87 -12.05
C ASP A 70 0.43 0.60 -12.28
N GLY A 71 0.10 1.49 -11.34
CA GLY A 71 0.37 2.92 -11.44
C GLY A 71 -0.63 3.69 -12.29
N THR A 72 -1.75 3.07 -12.72
CA THR A 72 -2.76 3.75 -13.52
C THR A 72 -3.91 4.27 -12.66
N VAL A 73 -4.46 5.41 -13.06
CA VAL A 73 -5.65 6.03 -12.46
C VAL A 73 -6.66 6.29 -13.56
N PHE A 74 -7.88 5.86 -13.38
CA PHE A 74 -8.96 6.00 -14.34
C PHE A 74 -10.06 6.93 -13.82
N GLY A 75 -10.73 7.62 -14.73
CA GLY A 75 -12.00 8.29 -14.50
C GLY A 75 -12.02 9.36 -13.40
N SER A 76 -13.21 9.63 -12.90
CA SER A 76 -13.50 10.71 -11.93
C SER A 76 -14.13 10.25 -10.63
N GLY A 77 -14.59 9.03 -10.55
CA GLY A 77 -15.16 8.42 -9.34
C GLY A 77 -14.13 8.19 -8.25
N SER A 78 -14.57 7.96 -7.02
CA SER A 78 -13.67 7.73 -5.89
C SER A 78 -12.79 6.49 -6.11
N HIS A 79 -13.37 5.39 -6.55
CA HIS A 79 -12.63 4.15 -6.84
C HIS A 79 -11.72 4.27 -8.05
N GLU A 80 -12.14 4.98 -9.09
CA GLU A 80 -11.35 5.19 -10.30
C GLU A 80 -10.14 6.10 -10.05
N LYS A 81 -10.25 7.06 -9.13
CA LYS A 81 -9.15 7.95 -8.73
C LYS A 81 -8.15 7.29 -7.78
N THR A 82 -8.49 6.18 -7.19
CA THR A 82 -7.60 5.47 -6.24
C THR A 82 -6.63 4.51 -6.92
N GLY A 83 -6.68 4.44 -8.25
CA GLY A 83 -5.87 3.56 -9.05
C GLY A 83 -6.45 2.14 -9.12
N ARG A 84 -5.99 1.41 -10.11
CA ARG A 84 -6.42 0.04 -10.33
C ARG A 84 -5.65 -0.90 -9.42
N HIS A 85 -6.35 -1.55 -8.50
CA HIS A 85 -5.81 -2.72 -7.82
C HIS A 85 -5.69 -3.87 -8.81
N CYS A 86 -4.51 -4.46 -8.89
CA CYS A 86 -4.19 -5.55 -9.80
C CYS A 86 -4.10 -6.87 -9.05
N LEU A 87 -4.11 -7.98 -9.81
CA LEU A 87 -3.75 -9.29 -9.27
C LEU A 87 -2.35 -9.25 -8.62
N ALA A 88 -2.13 -10.06 -7.60
CA ALA A 88 -0.83 -10.16 -6.94
C ALA A 88 0.30 -10.52 -7.93
N THR A 89 -0.04 -11.26 -8.97
CA THR A 89 0.87 -11.74 -10.03
C THR A 89 0.80 -10.92 -11.32
N ASP A 90 0.13 -9.76 -11.31
CA ASP A 90 -0.01 -8.93 -12.50
C ASP A 90 1.39 -8.48 -13.00
N PRO A 91 1.77 -8.78 -14.24
CA PRO A 91 3.07 -8.41 -14.77
C PRO A 91 3.27 -6.89 -14.92
N LYS A 92 2.21 -6.11 -14.88
CA LYS A 92 2.26 -4.64 -14.87
C LYS A 92 2.33 -4.06 -13.47
N GLY A 93 2.21 -4.91 -12.45
CA GLY A 93 2.28 -4.48 -11.05
C GLY A 93 3.61 -3.79 -10.74
N LYS A 94 3.54 -2.66 -10.08
CA LYS A 94 4.69 -1.81 -9.75
C LYS A 94 5.32 -2.13 -8.41
N LEU A 95 4.64 -2.89 -7.56
CA LEU A 95 5.08 -3.21 -6.21
C LEU A 95 5.70 -4.61 -6.13
N ASN A 96 6.85 -4.71 -5.50
CA ASN A 96 7.31 -5.98 -4.98
C ASN A 96 6.64 -6.21 -3.63
N ILE A 97 5.51 -6.92 -3.63
CA ILE A 97 4.62 -7.04 -2.48
C ILE A 97 5.34 -7.50 -1.21
N PRO A 98 6.14 -8.58 -1.20
CA PRO A 98 6.84 -9.00 0.01
C PRO A 98 7.84 -7.96 0.53
N ARG A 99 8.62 -7.35 -0.36
CA ARG A 99 9.60 -6.33 0.02
C ARG A 99 8.92 -5.03 0.47
N ASP A 100 7.98 -4.54 -0.34
CA ASP A 100 7.44 -3.19 -0.18
C ASP A 100 6.45 -3.08 0.97
N SER A 101 5.84 -4.20 1.39
CA SER A 101 5.11 -4.29 2.66
C SER A 101 5.97 -3.86 3.86
N GLY A 102 7.28 -4.03 3.76
CA GLY A 102 8.22 -3.62 4.79
C GLY A 102 8.22 -2.12 5.08
N TYR A 103 7.84 -1.27 4.14
CA TYR A 103 7.69 0.18 4.39
C TYR A 103 6.69 0.47 5.52
N TRP A 104 5.66 -0.35 5.64
CA TRP A 104 4.65 -0.22 6.68
C TRP A 104 4.90 -1.12 7.88
N LEU A 105 5.36 -2.35 7.64
CA LEU A 105 5.51 -3.38 8.69
C LEU A 105 6.80 -3.22 9.51
N ARG A 106 7.74 -2.39 9.06
CA ARG A 106 9.01 -2.15 9.77
C ARG A 106 9.22 -0.67 10.06
N ASP A 107 9.86 -0.39 11.19
CA ASP A 107 10.32 0.96 11.53
C ASP A 107 11.62 1.32 10.78
N GLY A 108 12.12 2.55 10.99
CA GLY A 108 13.36 3.03 10.36
C GLY A 108 14.63 2.27 10.78
N LYS A 109 14.54 1.39 11.79
CA LYS A 109 15.63 0.50 12.25
C LYS A 109 15.43 -0.94 11.72
N GLY A 110 14.45 -1.15 10.86
CA GLY A 110 14.11 -2.47 10.32
C GLY A 110 13.36 -3.40 11.28
N LYS A 111 12.97 -2.91 12.45
CA LYS A 111 12.22 -3.71 13.42
C LYS A 111 10.74 -3.76 13.06
N VAL A 112 10.13 -4.93 13.17
CA VAL A 112 8.69 -5.11 12.91
C VAL A 112 7.87 -4.29 13.91
N THR A 113 6.91 -3.52 13.38
CA THR A 113 5.98 -2.75 14.22
C THR A 113 4.95 -3.66 14.86
N LYS A 114 4.60 -3.37 16.11
CA LYS A 114 3.54 -4.09 16.86
C LYS A 114 2.21 -3.33 16.89
N LYS A 115 2.13 -2.16 16.25
CA LYS A 115 0.91 -1.33 16.27
C LYS A 115 -0.14 -1.80 15.28
N ILE A 116 0.29 -2.38 14.15
CA ILE A 116 -0.62 -2.89 13.13
C ILE A 116 -1.26 -4.17 13.67
N LYS A 117 -2.58 -4.15 13.78
CA LYS A 117 -3.38 -5.25 14.33
C LYS A 117 -3.98 -6.13 13.25
N HIS A 118 -4.24 -5.55 12.10
CA HIS A 118 -4.87 -6.22 10.97
C HIS A 118 -4.04 -6.01 9.71
N ILE A 119 -3.83 -7.09 8.97
CA ILE A 119 -3.25 -7.07 7.62
C ILE A 119 -4.20 -7.88 6.74
N CYS A 120 -4.68 -7.26 5.69
CA CYS A 120 -5.53 -7.92 4.71
C CYS A 120 -5.04 -7.65 3.29
N TRP A 121 -5.47 -8.48 2.36
CA TRP A 121 -5.37 -8.18 0.94
C TRP A 121 -6.54 -7.29 0.53
N ASP A 122 -6.25 -6.19 -0.16
CA ASP A 122 -7.28 -5.40 -0.82
C ASP A 122 -7.37 -5.76 -2.30
N GLY A 123 -8.45 -6.44 -2.66
CA GLY A 123 -8.80 -6.81 -4.02
C GLY A 123 -9.94 -5.98 -4.59
N CYS A 124 -10.19 -4.79 -4.05
CA CYS A 124 -11.23 -3.93 -4.56
C CYS A 124 -10.98 -3.62 -6.05
N MET A 125 -12.05 -3.46 -6.82
CA MET A 125 -12.05 -3.27 -8.27
C MET A 125 -11.71 -4.51 -9.11
N PHE A 126 -11.56 -5.68 -8.51
CA PHE A 126 -11.48 -6.91 -9.30
C PHE A 126 -12.84 -7.22 -9.92
N PRO A 127 -12.89 -7.53 -11.23
CA PRO A 127 -14.12 -8.03 -11.84
C PRO A 127 -14.60 -9.32 -11.18
N ASN A 128 -15.91 -9.54 -11.15
CA ASN A 128 -16.49 -10.73 -10.52
C ASN A 128 -15.90 -12.03 -11.09
N GLU A 129 -15.70 -12.10 -12.40
CA GLU A 129 -15.10 -13.28 -13.06
C GLU A 129 -13.65 -13.54 -12.62
N VAL A 130 -12.95 -12.54 -12.13
CA VAL A 130 -11.61 -12.69 -11.53
C VAL A 130 -11.73 -13.19 -10.10
N MET A 131 -12.66 -12.62 -9.32
CA MET A 131 -12.92 -13.02 -7.94
C MET A 131 -13.44 -14.45 -7.80
N MET A 132 -14.11 -14.96 -8.83
CA MET A 132 -14.65 -16.34 -8.85
C MET A 132 -13.60 -17.39 -9.19
N LYS A 133 -12.37 -17.02 -9.57
CA LYS A 133 -11.31 -17.97 -9.88
C LYS A 133 -10.55 -18.40 -8.62
N GLN A 134 -10.45 -19.70 -8.39
CA GLN A 134 -9.64 -20.24 -7.29
C GLN A 134 -8.17 -19.78 -7.38
N GLN A 135 -7.61 -19.67 -8.59
CA GLN A 135 -6.23 -19.22 -8.78
C GLN A 135 -5.99 -17.81 -8.23
N THR A 136 -6.95 -16.90 -8.37
CA THR A 136 -6.84 -15.55 -7.80
C THR A 136 -6.58 -15.60 -6.29
N TRP A 137 -7.32 -16.43 -5.58
CA TRP A 137 -7.17 -16.59 -4.13
C TRP A 137 -5.87 -17.32 -3.74
N ASN A 138 -5.46 -18.30 -4.53
CA ASN A 138 -4.18 -19.00 -4.33
C ASN A 138 -3.00 -18.02 -4.46
N ASP A 139 -3.02 -17.15 -5.46
CA ASP A 139 -1.97 -16.14 -5.69
C ASP A 139 -1.93 -15.10 -4.57
N ILE A 140 -3.10 -14.63 -4.14
CA ILE A 140 -3.24 -13.72 -2.99
C ILE A 140 -2.66 -14.38 -1.73
N LEU A 141 -3.06 -15.60 -1.43
CA LEU A 141 -2.58 -16.33 -0.27
C LEU A 141 -1.06 -16.52 -0.30
N ALA A 142 -0.53 -16.90 -1.46
CA ALA A 142 0.91 -17.06 -1.64
C ALA A 142 1.66 -15.74 -1.36
N ALA A 143 1.18 -14.61 -1.89
CA ALA A 143 1.75 -13.29 -1.63
C ALA A 143 1.70 -12.93 -0.14
N MET A 144 0.58 -13.18 0.54
CA MET A 144 0.42 -12.89 1.97
C MET A 144 1.31 -13.78 2.85
N ILE A 145 1.52 -15.04 2.47
CA ILE A 145 2.47 -15.95 3.13
C ILE A 145 3.90 -15.40 3.02
N GLU A 146 4.30 -14.91 1.85
CA GLU A 146 5.63 -14.32 1.67
C GLU A 146 5.80 -13.01 2.47
N VAL A 147 4.77 -12.16 2.54
CA VAL A 147 4.77 -10.99 3.43
C VAL A 147 5.02 -11.40 4.87
N ARG A 148 4.29 -12.41 5.35
CA ARG A 148 4.44 -12.96 6.70
C ARG A 148 5.85 -13.51 6.95
N LYS A 149 6.40 -14.31 6.03
CA LYS A 149 7.75 -14.87 6.13
C LYS A 149 8.81 -13.76 6.22
N ASN A 150 8.70 -12.74 5.36
CA ASN A 150 9.69 -11.68 5.27
C ASN A 150 9.67 -10.73 6.48
N HIS A 151 8.54 -10.54 7.08
CA HIS A 151 8.37 -9.53 8.15
C HIS A 151 8.05 -10.13 9.50
N GLY A 152 7.98 -11.45 9.62
CA GLY A 152 7.76 -12.13 10.90
C GLY A 152 6.45 -11.72 11.57
N TRP A 153 5.49 -11.28 10.78
CA TRP A 153 4.20 -10.88 11.32
C TRP A 153 3.40 -12.11 11.71
N VAL A 154 3.12 -12.23 13.00
CA VAL A 154 2.34 -13.31 13.58
C VAL A 154 1.13 -12.66 14.21
N GLY A 155 -0.03 -12.92 13.64
CA GLY A 155 -1.30 -12.53 14.22
C GLY A 155 -1.67 -13.41 15.39
#